data_6e1661299b444dba99aeb053173077de
#
_entry.id   6e1661299b444dba99aeb053173077de
#
_cell.length_a   1.000
_cell.length_b   1.000
_cell.length_c   1.000
_cell.angle_alpha   90.00
_cell.angle_beta   90.00
_cell.angle_gamma   90.00
#
_symmetry.space_group_name_H-M   'P 1'
#
loop_
_entity.id
_entity.type
_entity.pdbx_description
1 polymer ?
#
loop_
_entity_poly.entity_id
_entity_poly.type
_entity_poly.pdbx_seq_one_letter_code
_entity_poly.pdbx_strand_id
1 'polypeptide(L)'
;IEACRRAGLSPSTGGLISVLNVRKGDSVRKGDLLLSLWNKDLMAEIELSQAEAKSAKANARATCLTAEVAQREANRLLKLRKSGAVSEETVDRAVTDASARRASCDAAKASTAVSISRANVIRARLDRTRLIAPFDGVIADIHGELSEYVTPSSPSVGGTPVIDLLDTSCFHVTAPIDEVDAPRVSLGQTARVTLDAFGDREFAGTVSQIAPFVLDLASQARTVEIEVELDDPTDREELLAGYSADVEIILTSRNVPVRVPSEVVLENSRLFVLDGNTIEERDVLVGISNWVWAEIIEGVKAGEAVVTSVDADGLENGALAEIQSEEE
;
A
#
# COMPACT_ATOMS: atom_id res chain seq x y z
N ILE A 1 1.20 -13.62 3.82
CA ILE A 1 0.88 -12.85 2.62
C ILE A 1 0.15 -11.57 3.02
N GLU A 2 0.56 -10.45 2.45
CA GLU A 2 -0.04 -9.15 2.67
C GLU A 2 -0.53 -8.54 1.35
N ALA A 3 -1.62 -7.78 1.43
CA ALA A 3 -2.06 -6.98 0.30
C ALA A 3 -1.16 -5.75 0.17
N CYS A 4 -0.78 -5.35 -1.06
CA CYS A 4 0.10 -4.19 -1.29
C CYS A 4 -0.43 -2.88 -0.68
N ARG A 5 -1.75 -2.78 -0.50
CA ARG A 5 -2.37 -1.66 0.20
C ARG A 5 -3.49 -2.15 1.11
N ARG A 6 -3.41 -1.73 2.34
CA ARG A 6 -4.48 -1.90 3.33
C ARG A 6 -4.81 -0.53 3.93
N ALA A 7 -6.07 -0.21 4.04
CA ALA A 7 -6.51 1.04 4.67
C ALA A 7 -7.59 0.78 5.69
N GLY A 8 -7.27 1.07 6.95
CA GLY A 8 -8.26 1.18 8.02
C GLY A 8 -8.95 2.53 7.93
N LEU A 9 -10.19 2.56 7.50
CA LEU A 9 -10.95 3.75 7.19
C LEU A 9 -11.89 4.11 8.34
N SER A 10 -11.85 5.38 8.76
CA SER A 10 -12.78 5.95 9.74
C SER A 10 -13.19 7.35 9.30
N PRO A 11 -14.43 7.79 9.60
CA PRO A 11 -14.85 9.16 9.33
C PRO A 11 -13.97 10.16 10.07
N SER A 12 -13.71 11.32 9.45
CA SER A 12 -12.90 12.39 10.10
C SER A 12 -13.65 13.19 11.17
N THR A 13 -14.93 12.88 11.41
CA THR A 13 -15.78 13.47 12.45
C THR A 13 -16.63 12.41 13.12
N GLY A 14 -16.98 12.61 14.38
CA GLY A 14 -17.91 11.71 15.07
C GLY A 14 -19.35 11.94 14.66
N GLY A 15 -20.16 10.87 14.67
CA GLY A 15 -21.57 10.93 14.36
C GLY A 15 -22.23 9.56 14.27
N LEU A 16 -23.57 9.54 14.13
CA LEU A 16 -24.34 8.32 13.90
C LEU A 16 -24.22 7.87 12.45
N ILE A 17 -23.98 6.59 12.20
CA ILE A 17 -24.04 6.00 10.86
C ILE A 17 -25.49 6.04 10.38
N SER A 18 -25.77 6.85 9.36
CA SER A 18 -27.11 6.95 8.76
C SER A 18 -27.29 6.10 7.52
N VAL A 19 -26.20 5.80 6.82
CA VAL A 19 -26.16 4.97 5.62
C VAL A 19 -24.89 4.13 5.65
N LEU A 20 -25.03 2.84 5.36
CA LEU A 20 -23.95 1.90 5.16
C LEU A 20 -24.24 1.17 3.85
N ASN A 21 -23.44 1.43 2.82
CA ASN A 21 -23.68 0.94 1.46
C ASN A 21 -22.95 -0.35 1.11
N VAL A 22 -22.08 -0.82 2.00
CA VAL A 22 -21.19 -1.97 1.75
C VAL A 22 -21.32 -3.03 2.82
N ARG A 23 -20.94 -4.25 2.47
CA ARG A 23 -20.85 -5.40 3.34
C ARG A 23 -19.44 -6.00 3.26
N LYS A 24 -19.07 -6.79 4.23
CA LYS A 24 -17.86 -7.60 4.20
C LYS A 24 -17.82 -8.48 2.95
N GLY A 25 -16.72 -8.44 2.21
CA GLY A 25 -16.52 -9.14 0.94
C GLY A 25 -16.95 -8.36 -0.31
N ASP A 26 -17.57 -7.19 -0.18
CA ASP A 26 -17.97 -6.38 -1.33
C ASP A 26 -16.75 -5.77 -2.02
N SER A 27 -16.73 -5.83 -3.36
CA SER A 27 -15.75 -5.10 -4.18
C SER A 27 -16.21 -3.68 -4.39
N VAL A 28 -15.31 -2.71 -4.17
CA VAL A 28 -15.55 -1.28 -4.31
C VAL A 28 -14.54 -0.62 -5.22
N ARG A 29 -14.95 0.49 -5.86
CA ARG A 29 -14.07 1.32 -6.67
C ARG A 29 -13.68 2.59 -5.94
N LYS A 30 -12.53 3.14 -6.28
CA LYS A 30 -12.11 4.45 -5.81
C LYS A 30 -13.20 5.50 -6.03
N GLY A 31 -13.58 6.18 -4.95
CA GLY A 31 -14.63 7.20 -4.96
C GLY A 31 -16.01 6.70 -4.57
N ASP A 32 -16.22 5.39 -4.43
CA ASP A 32 -17.51 4.84 -3.98
C ASP A 32 -17.79 5.26 -2.53
N LEU A 33 -19.05 5.61 -2.27
CA LEU A 33 -19.52 5.99 -0.94
C LEU A 33 -19.73 4.72 -0.10
N LEU A 34 -18.89 4.50 0.90
CA LEU A 34 -18.94 3.35 1.80
C LEU A 34 -20.00 3.55 2.89
N LEU A 35 -19.89 4.67 3.62
CA LEU A 35 -20.86 5.06 4.63
C LEU A 35 -21.07 6.57 4.67
N SER A 36 -22.19 6.98 5.24
CA SER A 36 -22.46 8.38 5.56
C SER A 36 -22.98 8.50 6.99
N LEU A 37 -22.44 9.46 7.72
CA LEU A 37 -22.98 9.85 9.02
C LEU A 37 -24.25 10.68 8.84
N TRP A 38 -25.03 10.78 9.90
CA TRP A 38 -26.18 11.69 9.95
C TRP A 38 -25.69 13.13 9.78
N ASN A 39 -26.21 13.84 8.78
CA ASN A 39 -25.73 15.15 8.36
C ASN A 39 -26.85 16.07 7.82
N LYS A 40 -28.10 15.81 8.21
CA LYS A 40 -29.24 16.59 7.71
C LYS A 40 -29.15 18.06 8.10
N ASP A 41 -28.58 18.38 9.26
CA ASP A 41 -28.29 19.73 9.73
C ASP A 41 -27.30 20.44 8.81
N LEU A 42 -26.18 19.78 8.47
CA LEU A 42 -25.19 20.31 7.53
C LEU A 42 -25.76 20.48 6.11
N MET A 43 -26.63 19.58 5.68
CA MET A 43 -27.33 19.72 4.39
C MET A 43 -28.23 20.97 4.37
N ALA A 44 -28.98 21.22 5.44
CA ALA A 44 -29.80 22.44 5.56
C ALA A 44 -28.92 23.71 5.67
N GLU A 45 -27.79 23.64 6.41
CA GLU A 45 -26.87 24.76 6.56
C GLU A 45 -26.18 25.12 5.22
N ILE A 46 -25.79 24.12 4.39
CA ILE A 46 -25.22 24.40 3.06
C ILE A 46 -26.24 25.01 2.11
N GLU A 47 -27.49 24.57 2.16
CA GLU A 47 -28.57 25.15 1.35
C GLU A 47 -28.81 26.62 1.72
N LEU A 48 -28.90 26.94 3.01
CA LEU A 48 -28.99 28.32 3.49
C LEU A 48 -27.79 29.16 3.02
N SER A 49 -26.60 28.68 3.21
CA SER A 49 -25.37 29.41 2.85
C SER A 49 -25.22 29.62 1.33
N GLN A 50 -25.69 28.68 0.52
CA GLN A 50 -25.77 28.84 -0.93
C GLN A 50 -26.79 29.89 -1.33
N ALA A 51 -27.95 29.96 -0.64
CA ALA A 51 -28.95 31.00 -0.87
C ALA A 51 -28.40 32.39 -0.51
N GLU A 52 -27.68 32.52 0.61
CA GLU A 52 -26.98 33.77 1.00
C GLU A 52 -25.95 34.19 -0.05
N ALA A 53 -25.13 33.28 -0.56
CA ALA A 53 -24.15 33.57 -1.61
C ALA A 53 -24.84 34.03 -2.92
N LYS A 54 -25.97 33.42 -3.28
CA LYS A 54 -26.77 33.81 -4.42
C LYS A 54 -27.37 35.24 -4.24
N SER A 55 -27.87 35.54 -3.06
CA SER A 55 -28.36 36.89 -2.70
C SER A 55 -27.26 37.93 -2.77
N ALA A 56 -26.09 37.69 -2.14
CA ALA A 56 -24.93 38.57 -2.18
C ALA A 56 -24.49 38.84 -3.63
N LYS A 57 -24.46 37.82 -4.48
CA LYS A 57 -24.12 37.92 -5.91
C LYS A 57 -25.11 38.81 -6.67
N ALA A 58 -26.41 38.70 -6.38
CA ALA A 58 -27.45 39.55 -7.00
C ALA A 58 -27.27 41.01 -6.56
N ASN A 59 -27.02 41.27 -5.27
CA ASN A 59 -26.74 42.60 -4.75
C ASN A 59 -25.48 43.21 -5.37
N ALA A 60 -24.40 42.47 -5.48
CA ALA A 60 -23.16 42.94 -6.13
C ALA A 60 -23.42 43.31 -7.61
N ARG A 61 -24.24 42.51 -8.32
CA ARG A 61 -24.63 42.84 -9.70
C ARG A 61 -25.41 44.14 -9.80
N ALA A 62 -26.38 44.37 -8.92
CA ALA A 62 -27.14 45.61 -8.89
C ALA A 62 -26.25 46.81 -8.60
N THR A 63 -25.39 46.73 -7.58
CA THR A 63 -24.46 47.80 -7.20
C THR A 63 -23.44 48.09 -8.32
N CYS A 64 -22.94 47.08 -9.02
CA CYS A 64 -22.02 47.29 -10.13
C CYS A 64 -22.68 47.92 -11.35
N LEU A 65 -23.96 47.60 -11.64
CA LEU A 65 -24.73 48.29 -12.68
C LEU A 65 -24.90 49.79 -12.39
N THR A 66 -25.14 50.18 -11.15
CA THR A 66 -25.20 51.60 -10.76
C THR A 66 -23.85 52.30 -10.92
N ALA A 67 -22.77 51.60 -10.59
CA ALA A 67 -21.41 52.12 -10.82
C ALA A 67 -21.10 52.32 -12.32
N GLU A 68 -21.52 51.39 -13.17
CA GLU A 68 -21.37 51.51 -14.63
C GLU A 68 -22.14 52.71 -15.20
N VAL A 69 -23.33 52.98 -14.69
CA VAL A 69 -24.13 54.13 -15.12
C VAL A 69 -23.41 55.43 -14.75
N ALA A 70 -22.95 55.56 -13.51
CA ALA A 70 -22.17 56.75 -13.05
C ALA A 70 -20.87 56.92 -13.85
N GLN A 71 -20.17 55.84 -14.15
CA GLN A 71 -18.96 55.92 -14.96
C GLN A 71 -19.23 56.41 -16.39
N ARG A 72 -20.33 55.96 -17.01
CA ARG A 72 -20.76 56.45 -18.34
C ARG A 72 -21.11 57.95 -18.29
N GLU A 73 -21.77 58.40 -17.24
CA GLU A 73 -22.12 59.82 -17.01
C GLU A 73 -20.84 60.68 -16.87
N ALA A 74 -19.91 60.27 -15.99
CA ALA A 74 -18.61 60.98 -15.80
C ALA A 74 -17.85 61.08 -17.13
N ASN A 75 -17.78 59.99 -17.91
CA ASN A 75 -17.10 59.95 -19.19
C ASN A 75 -17.77 60.90 -20.23
N ARG A 76 -19.11 61.03 -20.20
CA ARG A 76 -19.84 61.95 -21.03
C ARG A 76 -19.52 63.40 -20.68
N LEU A 77 -19.61 63.77 -19.39
CA LEU A 77 -19.31 65.09 -18.90
C LEU A 77 -17.83 65.50 -19.14
N LEU A 78 -16.89 64.57 -19.02
CA LEU A 78 -15.48 64.82 -19.37
C LEU A 78 -15.28 65.18 -20.85
N LYS A 79 -16.10 64.59 -21.78
CA LYS A 79 -16.07 64.95 -23.19
C LYS A 79 -16.69 66.34 -23.43
N LEU A 80 -17.82 66.69 -22.76
CA LEU A 80 -18.47 67.99 -22.87
C LEU A 80 -17.64 69.12 -22.28
N ARG A 81 -16.80 68.88 -21.25
CA ARG A 81 -15.87 69.86 -20.73
C ARG A 81 -14.89 70.36 -21.78
N LYS A 82 -14.42 69.47 -22.68
CA LYS A 82 -13.50 69.84 -23.74
C LYS A 82 -14.07 70.84 -24.74
N SER A 83 -15.41 70.87 -24.89
CA SER A 83 -16.14 71.85 -25.71
C SER A 83 -16.64 73.09 -24.93
N GLY A 84 -16.28 73.22 -23.63
CA GLY A 84 -16.70 74.32 -22.77
C GLY A 84 -18.20 74.28 -22.36
N ALA A 85 -18.91 73.15 -22.61
CA ALA A 85 -20.35 73.05 -22.36
C ALA A 85 -20.75 72.81 -20.91
N VAL A 86 -19.81 72.46 -20.05
CA VAL A 86 -20.06 72.16 -18.57
C VAL A 86 -18.90 72.72 -17.71
N SER A 87 -19.22 73.06 -16.45
CA SER A 87 -18.27 73.57 -15.50
C SER A 87 -17.33 72.45 -14.97
N GLU A 88 -16.14 72.81 -14.53
CA GLU A 88 -15.20 71.91 -13.91
C GLU A 88 -15.73 71.24 -12.67
N GLU A 89 -16.42 72.00 -11.78
CA GLU A 89 -17.07 71.50 -10.58
C GLU A 89 -18.06 70.39 -10.89
N THR A 90 -18.84 70.49 -11.99
CA THR A 90 -19.83 69.47 -12.39
C THR A 90 -19.10 68.18 -12.81
N VAL A 91 -18.00 68.30 -13.53
CA VAL A 91 -17.18 67.15 -13.94
C VAL A 91 -16.54 66.46 -12.71
N ASP A 92 -15.91 67.22 -11.81
CA ASP A 92 -15.28 66.70 -10.61
C ASP A 92 -16.24 65.96 -9.72
N ARG A 93 -17.45 66.51 -9.53
CA ARG A 93 -18.52 65.85 -8.79
C ARG A 93 -18.91 64.51 -9.44
N ALA A 94 -19.08 64.45 -10.72
CA ALA A 94 -19.49 63.23 -11.44
C ALA A 94 -18.38 62.18 -11.41
N VAL A 95 -17.10 62.60 -11.54
CA VAL A 95 -15.93 61.67 -11.46
C VAL A 95 -15.80 61.09 -10.05
N THR A 96 -16.02 61.95 -9.02
CA THR A 96 -15.97 61.49 -7.61
C THR A 96 -17.14 60.55 -7.31
N ASP A 97 -18.37 60.83 -7.77
CA ASP A 97 -19.51 59.90 -7.62
C ASP A 97 -19.25 58.57 -8.32
N ALA A 98 -18.74 58.58 -9.53
CA ALA A 98 -18.39 57.35 -10.27
C ALA A 98 -17.35 56.51 -9.49
N SER A 99 -16.33 57.20 -8.94
CA SER A 99 -15.29 56.52 -8.14
C SER A 99 -15.86 55.90 -6.86
N ALA A 100 -16.75 56.62 -6.16
CA ALA A 100 -17.40 56.15 -4.93
C ALA A 100 -18.32 54.92 -5.23
N ARG A 101 -19.12 54.98 -6.32
CA ARG A 101 -19.95 53.83 -6.74
C ARG A 101 -19.13 52.65 -7.19
N ARG A 102 -17.96 52.88 -7.81
CA ARG A 102 -17.03 51.82 -8.17
C ARG A 102 -16.51 51.09 -6.90
N ALA A 103 -16.07 51.88 -5.91
CA ALA A 103 -15.64 51.31 -4.63
C ALA A 103 -16.77 50.51 -3.94
N SER A 104 -18.02 50.98 -4.02
CA SER A 104 -19.17 50.24 -3.49
C SER A 104 -19.43 48.93 -4.26
N CYS A 105 -19.28 48.92 -5.61
CA CYS A 105 -19.35 47.69 -6.39
C CYS A 105 -18.25 46.68 -5.97
N ASP A 106 -17.04 47.16 -5.80
CA ASP A 106 -15.92 46.30 -5.42
C ASP A 106 -16.09 45.75 -4.00
N ALA A 107 -16.62 46.53 -3.06
CA ALA A 107 -16.99 46.07 -1.73
C ALA A 107 -18.10 44.99 -1.78
N ALA A 108 -19.11 45.16 -2.62
CA ALA A 108 -20.19 44.17 -2.80
C ALA A 108 -19.67 42.86 -3.42
N LYS A 109 -18.73 42.94 -4.37
CA LYS A 109 -18.03 41.74 -4.90
C LYS A 109 -17.25 41.03 -3.83
N ALA A 110 -16.50 41.75 -3.00
CA ALA A 110 -15.77 41.18 -1.87
C ALA A 110 -16.69 40.47 -0.87
N SER A 111 -17.85 41.07 -0.55
CA SER A 111 -18.90 40.46 0.28
C SER A 111 -19.43 39.15 -0.35
N THR A 112 -19.60 39.10 -1.68
CA THR A 112 -19.98 37.88 -2.39
C THR A 112 -18.93 36.78 -2.25
N ALA A 113 -17.65 37.13 -2.35
CA ALA A 113 -16.56 36.16 -2.17
C ALA A 113 -16.54 35.58 -0.75
N VAL A 114 -16.80 36.40 0.27
CA VAL A 114 -16.94 35.93 1.66
C VAL A 114 -18.09 34.93 1.83
N SER A 115 -19.28 35.23 1.25
CA SER A 115 -20.43 34.33 1.30
C SER A 115 -20.17 33.00 0.59
N ILE A 116 -19.49 33.02 -0.56
CA ILE A 116 -19.08 31.79 -1.27
C ILE A 116 -18.09 30.97 -0.42
N SER A 117 -17.12 31.64 0.20
CA SER A 117 -16.14 30.97 1.07
C SER A 117 -16.79 30.29 2.27
N ARG A 118 -17.82 30.94 2.88
CA ARG A 118 -18.62 30.36 3.95
C ARG A 118 -19.33 29.08 3.50
N ALA A 119 -19.97 29.07 2.31
CA ALA A 119 -20.61 27.88 1.74
C ALA A 119 -19.59 26.74 1.50
N ASN A 120 -18.36 27.06 1.09
CA ASN A 120 -17.32 26.07 0.90
C ASN A 120 -16.84 25.45 2.22
N VAL A 121 -16.78 26.22 3.31
CA VAL A 121 -16.45 25.69 4.66
C VAL A 121 -17.50 24.66 5.10
N ILE A 122 -18.79 24.97 4.91
CA ILE A 122 -19.86 24.05 5.28
C ILE A 122 -19.81 22.78 4.40
N ARG A 123 -19.55 22.95 3.10
CA ARG A 123 -19.36 21.80 2.18
C ARG A 123 -18.22 20.89 2.66
N ALA A 124 -17.08 21.46 3.04
CA ALA A 124 -15.98 20.67 3.56
C ALA A 124 -16.32 19.94 4.88
N ARG A 125 -17.21 20.51 5.72
CA ARG A 125 -17.72 19.82 6.92
C ARG A 125 -18.65 18.66 6.52
N LEU A 126 -19.51 18.87 5.54
CA LEU A 126 -20.41 17.83 5.00
C LEU A 126 -19.59 16.66 4.39
N ASP A 127 -18.52 16.97 3.65
CA ASP A 127 -17.67 15.95 3.05
C ASP A 127 -17.00 15.07 4.11
N ARG A 128 -16.66 15.60 5.30
CA ARG A 128 -16.11 14.83 6.43
C ARG A 128 -17.09 13.82 7.03
N THR A 129 -18.39 13.98 6.78
CA THR A 129 -19.41 13.00 7.23
C THR A 129 -19.55 11.82 6.29
N ARG A 130 -18.84 11.82 5.17
CA ARG A 130 -18.87 10.76 4.15
C ARG A 130 -17.55 10.03 4.12
N LEU A 131 -17.59 8.72 4.16
CA LEU A 131 -16.44 7.87 4.00
C LEU A 131 -16.47 7.28 2.60
N ILE A 132 -15.44 7.56 1.81
CA ILE A 132 -15.32 7.10 0.42
C ILE A 132 -14.09 6.21 0.28
N ALA A 133 -14.13 5.26 -0.65
CA ALA A 133 -13.01 4.38 -0.96
C ALA A 133 -11.83 5.19 -1.57
N PRO A 134 -10.63 5.13 -1.00
CA PRO A 134 -9.46 5.83 -1.52
C PRO A 134 -8.82 5.14 -2.74
N PHE A 135 -9.06 3.84 -2.92
CA PHE A 135 -8.61 3.01 -4.02
C PHE A 135 -9.59 1.87 -4.30
N ASP A 136 -9.41 1.16 -5.40
CA ASP A 136 -10.18 -0.03 -5.76
C ASP A 136 -9.77 -1.20 -4.86
N GLY A 137 -10.74 -1.96 -4.34
CA GLY A 137 -10.40 -3.07 -3.44
C GLY A 137 -11.63 -3.81 -2.92
N VAL A 138 -11.41 -4.65 -1.92
CA VAL A 138 -12.44 -5.45 -1.26
C VAL A 138 -12.56 -5.06 0.21
N ILE A 139 -13.77 -4.98 0.71
CA ILE A 139 -14.05 -4.71 2.12
C ILE A 139 -13.69 -5.96 2.94
N ALA A 140 -12.62 -5.87 3.72
CA ALA A 140 -12.15 -6.97 4.55
C ALA A 140 -12.98 -7.13 5.81
N ASP A 141 -13.28 -6.00 6.49
CA ASP A 141 -14.12 -6.02 7.68
C ASP A 141 -14.86 -4.69 7.88
N ILE A 142 -15.94 -4.74 8.67
CA ILE A 142 -16.74 -3.58 9.05
C ILE A 142 -17.02 -3.69 10.54
N HIS A 143 -16.55 -2.68 11.30
CA HIS A 143 -16.70 -2.61 12.76
C HIS A 143 -17.77 -1.61 13.21
N GLY A 144 -18.58 -1.09 12.28
CA GLY A 144 -19.67 -0.17 12.58
C GLY A 144 -21.00 -0.65 12.04
N GLU A 145 -22.07 -0.41 12.79
CA GLU A 145 -23.43 -0.77 12.38
C GLU A 145 -24.30 0.45 12.09
N LEU A 146 -25.40 0.24 11.35
CA LEU A 146 -26.38 1.28 11.09
C LEU A 146 -26.96 1.81 12.41
N SER A 147 -27.03 3.13 12.56
CA SER A 147 -27.46 3.83 13.78
C SER A 147 -26.48 3.74 14.96
N GLU A 148 -25.29 3.23 14.77
CA GLU A 148 -24.22 3.28 15.76
C GLU A 148 -23.51 4.63 15.71
N TYR A 149 -23.03 5.10 16.87
CA TYR A 149 -22.23 6.31 16.97
C TYR A 149 -20.75 5.98 16.85
N VAL A 150 -20.11 6.46 15.80
CA VAL A 150 -18.68 6.29 15.58
C VAL A 150 -17.91 7.57 15.83
N THR A 151 -16.67 7.41 16.28
CA THR A 151 -15.72 8.49 16.51
C THR A 151 -14.56 8.42 15.53
N PRO A 152 -13.87 9.52 15.22
CA PRO A 152 -12.61 9.46 14.51
C PRO A 152 -11.64 8.56 15.26
N SER A 153 -11.23 7.46 14.65
CA SER A 153 -10.21 6.57 15.20
C SER A 153 -8.98 6.58 14.30
N SER A 154 -7.80 6.61 14.93
CA SER A 154 -6.55 6.43 14.23
C SER A 154 -5.95 5.09 14.65
N PRO A 155 -5.55 4.23 13.71
CA PRO A 155 -4.88 2.96 14.03
C PRO A 155 -3.64 3.17 14.91
N SER A 156 -2.95 4.29 14.77
CA SER A 156 -1.78 4.65 15.56
C SER A 156 -2.05 4.92 17.05
N VAL A 157 -3.30 5.06 17.45
CA VAL A 157 -3.71 5.29 18.86
C VAL A 157 -4.51 4.11 19.43
N GLY A 158 -4.46 2.94 18.74
CA GLY A 158 -5.15 1.72 19.18
C GLY A 158 -6.66 1.71 18.90
N GLY A 159 -7.15 2.62 18.05
CA GLY A 159 -8.55 2.65 17.63
C GLY A 159 -8.83 1.64 16.51
N THR A 160 -9.91 0.88 16.63
CA THR A 160 -10.39 0.01 15.54
C THR A 160 -10.98 0.88 14.44
N PRO A 161 -10.56 0.72 13.17
CA PRO A 161 -11.16 1.43 12.04
C PRO A 161 -12.59 0.96 11.83
N VAL A 162 -13.44 1.83 11.28
CA VAL A 162 -14.85 1.46 11.00
C VAL A 162 -14.95 0.50 9.82
N ILE A 163 -14.10 0.67 8.82
CA ILE A 163 -14.05 -0.18 7.62
C ILE A 163 -12.58 -0.49 7.30
N ASP A 164 -12.28 -1.76 7.08
CA ASP A 164 -11.01 -2.24 6.55
C ASP A 164 -11.14 -2.49 5.04
N LEU A 165 -10.32 -1.81 4.25
CA LEU A 165 -10.26 -1.95 2.79
C LEU A 165 -8.91 -2.53 2.38
N LEU A 166 -8.93 -3.60 1.57
CA LEU A 166 -7.76 -4.27 1.02
C LEU A 166 -7.70 -4.11 -0.50
N ASP A 167 -6.53 -3.87 -1.02
CA ASP A 167 -6.24 -3.94 -2.46
C ASP A 167 -5.89 -5.39 -2.82
N THR A 168 -6.79 -6.09 -3.45
CA THR A 168 -6.61 -7.49 -3.86
C THR A 168 -5.98 -7.63 -5.26
N SER A 169 -5.61 -6.54 -5.91
CA SER A 169 -4.93 -6.58 -7.22
C SER A 169 -3.45 -6.94 -7.12
N CYS A 170 -2.87 -6.86 -5.93
CA CYS A 170 -1.46 -7.06 -5.66
C CYS A 170 -1.29 -7.69 -4.28
N PHE A 171 -0.40 -8.70 -4.21
CA PHE A 171 0.03 -9.33 -2.97
C PHE A 171 1.56 -9.44 -2.96
N HIS A 172 2.13 -9.35 -1.79
CA HIS A 172 3.53 -9.68 -1.52
C HIS A 172 3.62 -10.58 -0.29
N VAL A 173 4.70 -11.32 -0.22
CA VAL A 173 5.01 -12.16 0.93
C VAL A 173 6.02 -11.41 1.78
N THR A 174 5.68 -11.16 3.03
CA THR A 174 6.58 -10.55 4.02
C THR A 174 7.19 -11.65 4.86
N ALA A 175 8.52 -11.75 4.87
CA ALA A 175 9.25 -12.74 5.65
C ALA A 175 10.34 -12.07 6.51
N PRO A 176 10.38 -12.37 7.83
CA PRO A 176 11.46 -11.94 8.69
C PRO A 176 12.69 -12.85 8.51
N ILE A 177 13.84 -12.28 8.17
CA ILE A 177 15.13 -12.98 8.08
C ILE A 177 16.00 -12.57 9.26
N ASP A 178 16.79 -13.51 9.80
CA ASP A 178 17.76 -13.23 10.86
C ASP A 178 18.77 -12.16 10.41
N GLU A 179 19.14 -11.26 11.35
CA GLU A 179 20.11 -10.18 11.13
C GLU A 179 21.44 -10.68 10.56
N VAL A 180 21.88 -11.90 10.93
CA VAL A 180 23.16 -12.46 10.47
C VAL A 180 23.12 -12.93 9.02
N ASP A 181 21.95 -13.29 8.49
CA ASP A 181 21.76 -13.74 7.12
C ASP A 181 21.35 -12.60 6.16
N ALA A 182 20.76 -11.53 6.68
CA ALA A 182 20.27 -10.40 5.90
C ALA A 182 21.33 -9.77 4.95
N PRO A 183 22.64 -9.64 5.32
CA PRO A 183 23.66 -9.10 4.42
C PRO A 183 23.92 -9.95 3.17
N ARG A 184 23.47 -11.20 3.15
CA ARG A 184 23.62 -12.13 2.01
C ARG A 184 22.48 -12.01 1.01
N VAL A 185 21.38 -11.36 1.40
CA VAL A 185 20.21 -11.15 0.56
C VAL A 185 20.36 -9.87 -0.24
N SER A 186 19.96 -9.91 -1.50
CA SER A 186 20.00 -8.76 -2.40
C SER A 186 18.69 -8.62 -3.17
N LEU A 187 18.36 -7.39 -3.54
CA LEU A 187 17.20 -7.11 -4.40
C LEU A 187 17.32 -7.86 -5.73
N GLY A 188 16.21 -8.41 -6.19
CA GLY A 188 16.14 -9.16 -7.45
C GLY A 188 16.60 -10.62 -7.34
N GLN A 189 16.93 -11.13 -6.16
CA GLN A 189 17.19 -12.55 -5.96
C GLN A 189 15.91 -13.36 -6.13
N THR A 190 16.03 -14.54 -6.75
CA THR A 190 14.94 -15.50 -6.86
C THR A 190 14.62 -16.08 -5.50
N ALA A 191 13.34 -16.17 -5.21
CA ALA A 191 12.81 -16.84 -4.04
C ALA A 191 11.81 -17.91 -4.45
N ARG A 192 11.67 -18.93 -3.62
CA ARG A 192 10.63 -19.95 -3.68
C ARG A 192 9.70 -19.71 -2.50
N VAL A 193 8.43 -19.64 -2.77
CA VAL A 193 7.40 -19.44 -1.75
C VAL A 193 6.52 -20.67 -1.71
N THR A 194 6.31 -21.23 -0.53
CA THR A 194 5.32 -22.29 -0.28
C THR A 194 4.25 -21.77 0.67
N LEU A 195 3.02 -22.20 0.47
CA LEU A 195 1.87 -21.71 1.21
C LEU A 195 1.14 -22.90 1.86
N ASP A 196 0.94 -22.85 3.16
CA ASP A 196 0.23 -23.90 3.90
C ASP A 196 -1.13 -24.26 3.27
N ALA A 197 -1.81 -23.27 2.71
CA ALA A 197 -3.13 -23.46 2.08
C ALA A 197 -3.08 -24.26 0.76
N PHE A 198 -1.91 -24.39 0.12
CA PHE A 198 -1.75 -25.03 -1.20
C PHE A 198 -0.85 -26.27 -1.18
N GLY A 199 -0.50 -26.75 0.02
CA GLY A 199 0.34 -27.94 0.22
C GLY A 199 1.73 -27.77 -0.43
N ASP A 200 2.15 -28.76 -1.23
CA ASP A 200 3.49 -28.82 -1.83
C ASP A 200 3.67 -27.93 -3.08
N ARG A 201 2.68 -27.09 -3.43
CA ARG A 201 2.78 -26.18 -4.59
C ARG A 201 3.80 -25.08 -4.30
N GLU A 202 4.80 -24.98 -5.14
CA GLU A 202 5.82 -23.93 -5.09
C GLU A 202 5.43 -22.77 -6.01
N PHE A 203 5.59 -21.55 -5.48
CA PHE A 203 5.38 -20.31 -6.21
C PHE A 203 6.72 -19.62 -6.42
N ALA A 204 7.03 -19.27 -7.66
CA ALA A 204 8.22 -18.50 -7.97
C ALA A 204 8.03 -17.04 -7.54
N GLY A 205 9.05 -16.47 -6.94
CA GLY A 205 9.03 -15.07 -6.51
C GLY A 205 10.41 -14.42 -6.59
N THR A 206 10.39 -13.10 -6.51
CA THR A 206 11.59 -12.28 -6.55
C THR A 206 11.62 -11.33 -5.36
N VAL A 207 12.78 -11.18 -4.70
CA VAL A 207 12.97 -10.22 -3.61
C VAL A 207 12.80 -8.81 -4.15
N SER A 208 11.72 -8.14 -3.75
CA SER A 208 11.34 -6.80 -4.22
C SER A 208 11.80 -5.70 -3.26
N GLN A 209 11.84 -5.99 -1.95
CA GLN A 209 12.21 -5.03 -0.93
C GLN A 209 12.96 -5.69 0.23
N ILE A 210 13.89 -4.95 0.82
CA ILE A 210 14.59 -5.30 2.07
C ILE A 210 14.44 -4.10 3.00
N ALA A 211 13.93 -4.33 4.21
CA ALA A 211 13.75 -3.26 5.18
C ALA A 211 15.10 -2.59 5.53
N PRO A 212 15.15 -1.25 5.61
CA PRO A 212 16.39 -0.53 5.90
C PRO A 212 16.77 -0.52 7.39
N PHE A 213 16.07 -1.29 8.22
CA PHE A 213 16.28 -1.36 9.67
C PHE A 213 16.02 -2.76 10.21
N VAL A 214 16.63 -3.06 11.34
CA VAL A 214 16.44 -4.32 12.07
C VAL A 214 15.30 -4.15 13.05
N LEU A 215 14.35 -5.09 13.06
CA LEU A 215 13.31 -5.17 14.07
C LEU A 215 13.87 -5.86 15.31
N ASP A 216 13.77 -5.16 16.45
CA ASP A 216 14.14 -5.68 17.77
C ASP A 216 12.89 -5.75 18.63
N LEU A 217 12.16 -6.85 18.53
CA LEU A 217 10.99 -7.10 19.37
C LEU A 217 11.43 -7.82 20.63
N ALA A 218 11.10 -7.27 21.79
CA ALA A 218 11.43 -7.85 23.08
C ALA A 218 11.05 -9.32 23.14
N SER A 219 12.03 -10.21 23.36
CA SER A 219 11.90 -11.69 23.42
C SER A 219 11.88 -12.44 22.08
N GLN A 220 12.21 -11.80 20.95
CA GLN A 220 12.36 -12.46 19.65
C GLN A 220 13.77 -12.27 19.07
N ALA A 221 14.14 -13.09 18.09
CA ALA A 221 15.37 -12.87 17.35
C ALA A 221 15.32 -11.54 16.61
N ARG A 222 16.46 -10.88 16.43
CA ARG A 222 16.58 -9.67 15.64
C ARG A 222 16.46 -10.00 14.17
N THR A 223 15.49 -9.41 13.51
CA THR A 223 15.17 -9.74 12.12
C THR A 223 15.15 -8.52 11.22
N VAL A 224 15.43 -8.75 9.96
CA VAL A 224 15.21 -7.81 8.86
C VAL A 224 14.04 -8.32 8.03
N GLU A 225 13.04 -7.48 7.82
CA GLU A 225 11.89 -7.81 7.00
C GLU A 225 12.25 -7.70 5.53
N ILE A 226 11.88 -8.71 4.77
CA ILE A 226 12.00 -8.70 3.32
C ILE A 226 10.62 -8.90 2.69
N GLU A 227 10.43 -8.31 1.52
CA GLU A 227 9.24 -8.52 0.71
C GLU A 227 9.63 -9.29 -0.56
N VAL A 228 8.82 -10.30 -0.86
CA VAL A 228 8.94 -11.11 -2.08
C VAL A 228 7.67 -10.94 -2.90
N GLU A 229 7.82 -10.52 -4.13
CA GLU A 229 6.73 -10.43 -5.11
C GLU A 229 6.66 -11.75 -5.90
N LEU A 230 5.43 -12.28 -6.08
CA LEU A 230 5.20 -13.47 -6.89
C LEU A 230 5.30 -13.13 -8.38
N ASP A 231 6.04 -13.94 -9.11
CA ASP A 231 6.38 -13.69 -10.53
C ASP A 231 5.17 -13.89 -11.46
N ASP A 232 4.30 -14.88 -11.17
CA ASP A 232 3.12 -15.16 -12.00
C ASP A 232 1.89 -14.35 -11.51
N PRO A 233 1.34 -13.47 -12.34
CA PRO A 233 0.13 -12.73 -12.00
C PRO A 233 -1.10 -13.62 -11.76
N THR A 234 -1.16 -14.82 -12.36
CA THR A 234 -2.31 -15.73 -12.24
C THR A 234 -2.39 -16.37 -10.86
N ASP A 235 -1.25 -16.53 -10.18
CA ASP A 235 -1.20 -17.04 -8.82
C ASP A 235 -1.95 -16.13 -7.83
N ARG A 236 -2.03 -14.82 -8.13
CA ARG A 236 -2.68 -13.83 -7.27
C ARG A 236 -4.20 -13.99 -7.13
N GLU A 237 -4.85 -14.59 -8.12
CA GLU A 237 -6.31 -14.74 -8.11
C GLU A 237 -6.81 -15.72 -7.03
N GLU A 238 -5.95 -16.65 -6.62
CA GLU A 238 -6.27 -17.68 -5.62
C GLU A 238 -5.86 -17.29 -4.20
N LEU A 239 -5.11 -16.18 -4.04
CA LEU A 239 -4.54 -15.77 -2.76
C LEU A 239 -5.49 -14.94 -1.91
N LEU A 240 -5.38 -15.15 -0.61
CA LEU A 240 -6.01 -14.29 0.39
C LEU A 240 -4.94 -13.64 1.27
N ALA A 241 -5.13 -12.35 1.56
CA ALA A 241 -4.32 -11.70 2.58
C ALA A 241 -4.45 -12.41 3.93
N GLY A 242 -3.32 -12.65 4.59
CA GLY A 242 -3.26 -13.38 5.86
C GLY A 242 -2.89 -14.86 5.73
N TYR A 243 -2.71 -15.40 4.53
CA TYR A 243 -2.15 -16.75 4.41
C TYR A 243 -0.72 -16.80 4.94
N SER A 244 -0.40 -17.90 5.65
CA SER A 244 0.97 -18.21 6.06
C SER A 244 1.77 -18.69 4.88
N ALA A 245 3.03 -18.29 4.82
CA ALA A 245 3.94 -18.63 3.75
C ALA A 245 5.34 -18.86 4.29
N ASP A 246 6.03 -19.86 3.74
CA ASP A 246 7.45 -20.05 3.92
C ASP A 246 8.20 -19.52 2.69
N VAL A 247 9.31 -18.83 2.91
CA VAL A 247 10.11 -18.20 1.86
C VAL A 247 11.52 -18.75 1.90
N GLU A 248 11.94 -19.37 0.81
CA GLU A 248 13.32 -19.79 0.59
C GLU A 248 13.99 -18.85 -0.41
N ILE A 249 15.02 -18.12 0.03
CA ILE A 249 15.80 -17.25 -0.85
C ILE A 249 16.96 -18.00 -1.43
N ILE A 250 17.06 -18.04 -2.75
CA ILE A 250 18.13 -18.72 -3.46
C ILE A 250 19.37 -17.82 -3.52
N LEU A 251 20.30 -18.04 -2.59
CA LEU A 251 21.53 -17.24 -2.52
C LEU A 251 22.47 -17.51 -3.69
N THR A 252 22.60 -18.76 -4.08
CA THR A 252 23.47 -19.18 -5.18
C THR A 252 22.89 -20.44 -5.85
N SER A 253 22.88 -20.46 -7.16
CA SER A 253 22.51 -21.65 -7.94
C SER A 253 23.54 -21.86 -9.04
N ARG A 254 24.05 -23.10 -9.15
CA ARG A 254 24.93 -23.50 -10.26
C ARG A 254 24.76 -24.96 -10.60
N ASN A 255 25.03 -25.29 -11.85
CA ASN A 255 25.07 -26.67 -12.29
C ASN A 255 26.37 -27.29 -11.86
N VAL A 256 26.29 -28.41 -11.16
CA VAL A 256 27.43 -29.15 -10.65
C VAL A 256 27.49 -30.55 -11.29
N PRO A 257 28.66 -31.04 -11.69
CA PRO A 257 28.78 -32.36 -12.34
C PRO A 257 28.57 -33.49 -11.33
N VAL A 258 28.92 -33.32 -10.07
CA VAL A 258 28.81 -34.33 -9.02
C VAL A 258 28.18 -33.70 -7.78
N ARG A 259 27.10 -34.30 -7.30
CA ARG A 259 26.45 -33.98 -6.04
C ARG A 259 26.12 -35.25 -5.28
N VAL A 260 26.18 -35.16 -3.97
CA VAL A 260 25.79 -36.24 -3.04
C VAL A 260 24.81 -35.71 -2.01
N PRO A 261 23.96 -36.56 -1.38
CA PRO A 261 23.16 -36.13 -0.24
C PRO A 261 24.07 -35.54 0.85
N SER A 262 23.68 -34.44 1.48
CA SER A 262 24.52 -33.76 2.47
C SER A 262 24.84 -34.64 3.70
N GLU A 263 23.91 -35.54 4.05
CA GLU A 263 24.03 -36.47 5.17
C GLU A 263 25.19 -37.49 5.02
N VAL A 264 25.63 -37.77 3.78
CA VAL A 264 26.73 -38.72 3.54
C VAL A 264 28.11 -38.11 3.71
N VAL A 265 28.18 -36.79 3.82
CA VAL A 265 29.46 -36.09 4.04
C VAL A 265 29.75 -36.04 5.54
N LEU A 266 30.72 -36.79 5.96
CA LEU A 266 31.17 -36.90 7.34
C LEU A 266 31.91 -35.63 7.80
N GLU A 267 32.09 -35.51 9.13
CA GLU A 267 32.99 -34.51 9.71
C GLU A 267 34.38 -34.63 9.08
N ASN A 268 35.05 -33.51 8.84
CA ASN A 268 36.32 -33.39 8.11
C ASN A 268 36.29 -33.68 6.61
N SER A 269 35.11 -33.48 5.96
CA SER A 269 34.98 -33.57 4.49
C SER A 269 35.39 -34.93 3.93
N ARG A 270 34.91 -36.02 4.49
CA ARG A 270 35.09 -37.38 4.04
C ARG A 270 33.77 -38.05 3.73
N LEU A 271 33.81 -39.05 2.87
CA LEU A 271 32.63 -39.92 2.59
C LEU A 271 33.12 -41.33 2.23
N PHE A 272 32.18 -42.27 2.25
CA PHE A 272 32.40 -43.64 1.86
C PHE A 272 31.92 -43.90 0.45
N VAL A 273 32.81 -44.47 -0.40
CA VAL A 273 32.51 -44.91 -1.78
C VAL A 273 32.60 -46.42 -1.87
N LEU A 274 31.70 -47.02 -2.60
CA LEU A 274 31.76 -48.45 -2.88
C LEU A 274 32.59 -48.70 -4.14
N ASP A 275 33.78 -49.26 -3.97
CA ASP A 275 34.63 -49.73 -5.10
C ASP A 275 34.53 -51.25 -5.22
N GLY A 276 33.77 -51.70 -6.22
CA GLY A 276 33.37 -53.10 -6.37
C GLY A 276 32.50 -53.58 -5.20
N ASN A 277 33.04 -54.38 -4.29
CA ASN A 277 32.39 -54.85 -3.08
C ASN A 277 33.05 -54.35 -1.79
N THR A 278 33.96 -53.38 -1.91
CA THR A 278 34.72 -52.89 -0.78
C THR A 278 34.46 -51.39 -0.54
N ILE A 279 34.28 -51.03 0.70
CA ILE A 279 34.09 -49.64 1.09
C ILE A 279 35.45 -48.94 1.17
N GLU A 280 35.56 -47.79 0.54
CA GLU A 280 36.71 -46.94 0.54
C GLU A 280 36.34 -45.58 1.18
N GLU A 281 37.03 -45.22 2.29
CA GLU A 281 36.92 -43.88 2.85
C GLU A 281 37.77 -42.91 2.01
N ARG A 282 37.19 -41.83 1.51
CA ARG A 282 37.86 -40.82 0.68
C ARG A 282 37.71 -39.43 1.25
N ASP A 283 38.81 -38.69 1.21
CA ASP A 283 38.78 -37.24 1.41
C ASP A 283 38.19 -36.58 0.19
N VAL A 284 37.26 -35.63 0.39
CA VAL A 284 36.56 -34.91 -0.67
C VAL A 284 36.68 -33.42 -0.48
N LEU A 285 36.76 -32.69 -1.58
CA LEU A 285 36.62 -31.24 -1.56
C LEU A 285 35.18 -30.88 -1.82
N VAL A 286 34.51 -30.41 -0.75
CA VAL A 286 33.10 -29.98 -0.80
C VAL A 286 33.01 -28.54 -1.29
N GLY A 287 32.12 -28.29 -2.24
CA GLY A 287 31.80 -26.97 -2.78
C GLY A 287 30.61 -26.32 -2.06
N ILE A 288 29.62 -25.88 -2.82
CA ILE A 288 28.37 -25.39 -2.23
C ILE A 288 27.56 -26.56 -1.69
N SER A 289 26.90 -26.34 -0.56
CA SER A 289 26.01 -27.34 0.04
C SER A 289 24.76 -26.66 0.61
N ASN A 290 23.69 -27.44 0.69
CA ASN A 290 22.47 -27.09 1.41
C ASN A 290 22.06 -28.27 2.31
N TRP A 291 20.86 -28.24 2.89
CA TRP A 291 20.36 -29.30 3.78
C TRP A 291 20.18 -30.66 3.09
N VAL A 292 20.02 -30.70 1.76
CA VAL A 292 19.72 -31.92 1.00
C VAL A 292 20.94 -32.38 0.22
N TRP A 293 21.68 -31.49 -0.42
CA TRP A 293 22.75 -31.79 -1.36
C TRP A 293 24.04 -31.06 -1.07
N ALA A 294 25.18 -31.76 -1.24
CA ALA A 294 26.53 -31.20 -1.22
C ALA A 294 27.20 -31.40 -2.59
N GLU A 295 27.78 -30.35 -3.14
CA GLU A 295 28.65 -30.44 -4.31
C GLU A 295 29.96 -31.07 -3.95
N ILE A 296 30.45 -32.01 -4.76
CA ILE A 296 31.78 -32.56 -4.65
C ILE A 296 32.63 -32.05 -5.82
N ILE A 297 33.66 -31.25 -5.50
CA ILE A 297 34.57 -30.69 -6.49
C ILE A 297 35.65 -31.72 -6.85
N GLU A 298 36.19 -32.42 -5.83
CA GLU A 298 37.22 -33.44 -5.99
C GLU A 298 36.94 -34.61 -5.02
N GLY A 299 37.41 -35.82 -5.39
CA GLY A 299 37.35 -37.03 -4.57
C GLY A 299 36.33 -38.06 -5.06
N VAL A 300 35.28 -37.68 -5.75
CA VAL A 300 34.26 -38.59 -6.30
C VAL A 300 33.96 -38.26 -7.77
N LYS A 301 33.76 -39.26 -8.59
CA LYS A 301 33.40 -39.12 -10.02
C LYS A 301 31.90 -39.40 -10.21
N ALA A 302 31.35 -38.79 -11.27
CA ALA A 302 29.99 -39.09 -11.65
C ALA A 302 29.79 -40.58 -11.95
N GLY A 303 28.80 -41.20 -11.31
CA GLY A 303 28.47 -42.62 -11.46
C GLY A 303 29.11 -43.53 -10.41
N GLU A 304 29.96 -43.05 -9.53
CA GLU A 304 30.45 -43.82 -8.36
C GLU A 304 29.32 -43.95 -7.32
N ALA A 305 29.20 -45.15 -6.72
CA ALA A 305 28.20 -45.38 -5.67
C ALA A 305 28.73 -44.88 -4.34
N VAL A 306 27.94 -44.05 -3.67
CA VAL A 306 28.25 -43.50 -2.36
C VAL A 306 27.37 -44.13 -1.28
N VAL A 307 27.92 -44.46 -0.13
CA VAL A 307 27.20 -45.10 0.96
C VAL A 307 26.29 -44.06 1.63
N THR A 308 24.98 -44.32 1.64
CA THR A 308 23.97 -43.43 2.27
C THR A 308 23.68 -43.79 3.74
N SER A 309 23.92 -45.04 4.14
CA SER A 309 23.72 -45.50 5.52
C SER A 309 24.98 -45.30 6.35
N VAL A 310 25.32 -44.04 6.62
CA VAL A 310 26.57 -43.67 7.34
C VAL A 310 26.62 -44.10 8.81
N ASP A 311 25.46 -44.42 9.42
CA ASP A 311 25.37 -44.87 10.81
C ASP A 311 25.29 -46.40 10.94
N ALA A 312 25.57 -47.16 9.85
CA ALA A 312 25.51 -48.62 9.87
C ALA A 312 26.68 -49.22 10.71
N ASP A 313 26.33 -50.17 11.59
CA ASP A 313 27.36 -50.88 12.40
C ASP A 313 28.36 -51.60 11.47
N GLY A 314 29.65 -51.37 11.67
CA GLY A 314 30.70 -52.02 10.91
C GLY A 314 31.11 -51.26 9.62
N LEU A 315 30.67 -50.03 9.44
CA LEU A 315 31.07 -49.17 8.33
C LEU A 315 32.51 -48.66 8.60
N GLU A 316 33.49 -49.33 8.04
CA GLU A 316 34.90 -48.98 8.13
C GLU A 316 35.60 -49.10 6.78
N ASN A 317 36.68 -48.38 6.61
CA ASN A 317 37.51 -48.47 5.40
C ASN A 317 38.02 -49.91 5.17
N GLY A 318 37.69 -50.49 4.02
CA GLY A 318 38.00 -51.88 3.69
C GLY A 318 36.90 -52.91 4.02
N ALA A 319 35.80 -52.50 4.62
CA ALA A 319 34.66 -53.39 4.87
C ALA A 319 34.04 -53.87 3.56
N LEU A 320 33.47 -55.07 3.57
CA LEU A 320 32.71 -55.62 2.47
C LEU A 320 31.27 -55.18 2.53
N ALA A 321 30.76 -54.65 1.42
CA ALA A 321 29.36 -54.24 1.30
C ALA A 321 28.74 -54.61 -0.03
N GLU A 322 27.44 -54.81 -0.04
CA GLU A 322 26.64 -55.06 -1.23
C GLU A 322 25.56 -53.99 -1.36
N ILE A 323 25.23 -53.63 -2.59
CA ILE A 323 24.13 -52.69 -2.87
C ILE A 323 22.81 -53.38 -2.55
N GLN A 324 22.09 -52.89 -1.58
CA GLN A 324 20.73 -53.32 -1.31
C GLN A 324 19.77 -52.63 -2.30
N SER A 325 19.16 -53.41 -3.23
CA SER A 325 18.11 -52.85 -4.04
C SER A 325 16.87 -52.64 -3.17
N GLU A 326 16.43 -51.41 -2.99
CA GLU A 326 15.05 -51.14 -2.49
C GLU A 326 14.09 -51.73 -3.53
N GLU A 327 13.33 -52.75 -3.14
CA GLU A 327 12.11 -53.14 -3.87
C GLU A 327 11.09 -52.02 -3.69
N GLU A 328 10.60 -51.47 -4.83
CA GLU A 328 9.54 -50.46 -4.90
C GLU A 328 8.24 -50.89 -4.19
#